data_7ca3dd3a86c132388f3222d78d3eb78e
#
_entry.id   7ca3dd3a86c132388f3222d78d3eb78e
#
_cell.length_a   1.000
_cell.length_b   1.000
_cell.length_c   1.000
_cell.angle_alpha   90.00
_cell.angle_beta   90.00
_cell.angle_gamma   90.00
#
_symmetry.space_group_name_H-M   'P 1'
#
loop_
_entity.id
_entity.type
_entity.pdbx_description
1 polymer ?
#
loop_
_entity_poly.entity_id
_entity_poly.type
_entity_poly.pdbx_seq_one_letter_code
_entity_poly.pdbx_strand_id
1 'polypeptide(L)'
;VMSLDGWTWEEATLKHPTALHINWPNMYVEYEKKLKKGKESQKDIYLKSIRELNFLIRNVQAYHHRRNAKERKAEHKQKSDLRLESMIPFIVFKEPIHIKASEIRQIEAAVEWSIKHNLNIVIVGGDDSWINPKILVENNIPVILLGVQKTPQRRYEPIHTPYKLPAMLYEAGVRFC
;
A
#
# COMPACT_ATOMS: atom_id res chain seq x y z
N VAL A 1 7.39 -2.55 -15.66
CA VAL A 1 7.46 -1.52 -16.72
C VAL A 1 7.97 -2.19 -17.98
N MET A 2 7.30 -1.98 -19.10
CA MET A 2 7.64 -2.60 -20.38
C MET A 2 7.86 -1.51 -21.44
N SER A 3 8.84 -1.75 -22.33
CA SER A 3 8.98 -1.02 -23.60
C SER A 3 8.01 -1.58 -24.63
N LEU A 4 7.70 -0.78 -25.66
CA LEU A 4 6.90 -1.27 -26.78
C LEU A 4 7.75 -1.83 -27.95
N ASP A 5 9.08 -1.80 -27.80
CA ASP A 5 10.03 -2.18 -28.87
C ASP A 5 10.58 -3.62 -28.77
N GLY A 6 10.14 -4.41 -27.76
CA GLY A 6 10.59 -5.78 -27.57
C GLY A 6 9.78 -6.81 -28.36
N TRP A 7 10.42 -7.84 -28.92
CA TRP A 7 9.78 -9.00 -29.57
C TRP A 7 9.24 -10.00 -28.53
N THR A 8 9.97 -10.15 -27.41
CA THR A 8 9.59 -11.01 -26.31
C THR A 8 9.28 -10.16 -25.08
N TRP A 9 8.52 -10.71 -24.12
CA TRP A 9 8.22 -10.01 -22.87
C TRP A 9 9.48 -9.75 -22.02
N GLU A 10 10.49 -10.63 -22.13
CA GLU A 10 11.79 -10.46 -21.47
C GLU A 10 12.52 -9.23 -22.02
N GLU A 11 12.64 -9.11 -23.36
CA GLU A 11 13.29 -7.97 -24.02
C GLU A 11 12.53 -6.67 -23.77
N ALA A 12 11.18 -6.73 -23.77
CA ALA A 12 10.34 -5.59 -23.49
C ALA A 12 10.37 -5.14 -22.02
N THR A 13 10.83 -6.00 -21.09
CA THR A 13 10.78 -5.70 -19.66
C THR A 13 11.91 -4.76 -19.24
N LEU A 14 11.57 -3.51 -18.92
CA LEU A 14 12.51 -2.51 -18.42
C LEU A 14 12.77 -2.63 -16.92
N LYS A 15 11.74 -2.95 -16.14
CA LYS A 15 11.84 -3.12 -14.67
C LYS A 15 10.86 -4.15 -14.16
N HIS A 16 11.37 -5.12 -13.39
CA HIS A 16 10.60 -6.13 -12.67
C HIS A 16 11.40 -6.58 -11.42
N PRO A 17 10.76 -6.73 -10.25
CA PRO A 17 9.40 -6.28 -9.89
C PRO A 17 9.31 -4.76 -9.78
N THR A 18 8.10 -4.19 -9.92
CA THR A 18 7.88 -2.74 -9.87
C THR A 18 7.42 -2.24 -8.51
N ALA A 19 6.55 -2.97 -7.85
CA ALA A 19 6.01 -2.64 -6.54
C ALA A 19 5.46 -3.88 -5.82
N LEU A 20 5.42 -3.83 -4.50
CA LEU A 20 4.65 -4.74 -3.66
C LEU A 20 3.26 -4.12 -3.46
N HIS A 21 2.20 -4.91 -3.70
CA HIS A 21 0.84 -4.45 -3.53
C HIS A 21 0.25 -4.91 -2.20
N ILE A 22 -0.36 -3.97 -1.45
CA ILE A 22 -1.08 -4.21 -0.21
C ILE A 22 -2.50 -3.65 -0.35
N ASN A 23 -3.50 -4.48 -0.14
CA ASN A 23 -4.87 -4.00 0.05
C ASN A 23 -5.03 -3.62 1.52
N TRP A 24 -5.23 -2.32 1.80
CA TRP A 24 -5.44 -1.89 3.18
C TRP A 24 -6.75 -2.46 3.73
N PRO A 25 -6.75 -2.95 4.97
CA PRO A 25 -7.96 -3.52 5.56
C PRO A 25 -9.12 -2.51 5.60
N ASN A 26 -10.33 -3.00 5.41
CA ASN A 26 -11.51 -2.16 5.48
C ASN A 26 -11.71 -1.62 6.90
N MET A 27 -11.88 -0.29 7.00
CA MET A 27 -12.12 0.43 8.25
C MET A 27 -13.58 0.92 8.37
N TYR A 28 -14.42 0.58 7.40
CA TYR A 28 -15.82 0.96 7.39
C TYR A 28 -16.57 0.21 8.51
N VAL A 29 -17.16 0.95 9.43
CA VAL A 29 -18.02 0.37 10.46
C VAL A 29 -19.40 0.22 9.84
N GLU A 30 -19.78 -1.00 9.42
CA GLU A 30 -21.17 -1.28 9.11
C GLU A 30 -21.99 -1.08 10.39
N TYR A 31 -22.96 -0.15 10.33
CA TYR A 31 -23.96 -0.02 11.38
C TYR A 31 -24.65 -1.36 11.56
N GLU A 32 -24.63 -1.85 12.77
CA GLU A 32 -25.06 -3.15 13.27
C GLU A 32 -26.25 -3.77 12.53
N LYS A 33 -25.99 -4.59 11.54
CA LYS A 33 -26.78 -5.80 11.40
C LYS A 33 -26.31 -6.72 12.52
N LYS A 34 -27.17 -6.98 13.52
CA LYS A 34 -26.96 -7.87 14.67
C LYS A 34 -25.95 -8.95 14.34
N LEU A 35 -24.73 -8.84 14.88
CA LEU A 35 -23.69 -9.84 14.72
C LEU A 35 -24.29 -11.18 15.08
N LYS A 36 -24.43 -12.07 14.12
CA LYS A 36 -24.82 -13.46 14.40
C LYS A 36 -23.79 -13.99 15.39
N LYS A 37 -24.26 -14.59 16.51
CA LYS A 37 -23.38 -15.19 17.53
C LYS A 37 -22.25 -15.96 16.87
N GLY A 38 -20.98 -15.57 17.14
CA GLY A 38 -19.78 -16.23 16.62
C GLY A 38 -19.06 -15.51 15.46
N LYS A 39 -19.53 -14.36 14.96
CA LYS A 39 -18.75 -13.56 14.00
C LYS A 39 -17.84 -12.56 14.71
N GLU A 40 -16.55 -12.54 14.31
CA GLU A 40 -15.60 -11.53 14.74
C GLU A 40 -16.10 -10.13 14.35
N SER A 41 -15.87 -9.14 15.22
CA SER A 41 -16.23 -7.76 14.91
C SER A 41 -15.30 -7.24 13.79
N GLN A 42 -15.77 -6.27 12.97
CA GLN A 42 -14.92 -5.63 11.95
C GLN A 42 -13.65 -5.05 12.54
N LYS A 43 -13.73 -4.51 13.76
CA LYS A 43 -12.57 -3.98 14.48
C LYS A 43 -11.55 -5.10 14.78
N ASP A 44 -12.01 -6.27 15.17
CA ASP A 44 -11.11 -7.41 15.47
C ASP A 44 -10.44 -7.91 14.17
N ILE A 45 -11.19 -7.98 13.07
CA ILE A 45 -10.67 -8.33 11.74
C ILE A 45 -9.61 -7.33 11.32
N TYR A 46 -9.89 -6.03 11.45
CA TYR A 46 -8.92 -4.97 11.14
C TYR A 46 -7.64 -5.12 11.97
N LEU A 47 -7.77 -5.23 13.30
CA LEU A 47 -6.62 -5.38 14.20
C LEU A 47 -5.81 -6.65 13.92
N LYS A 48 -6.48 -7.73 13.53
CA LYS A 48 -5.83 -8.98 13.12
C LYS A 48 -5.02 -8.77 11.85
N SER A 49 -5.60 -8.14 10.83
CA SER A 49 -4.93 -7.85 9.56
C SER A 49 -3.68 -6.95 9.75
N ILE A 50 -3.78 -5.93 10.59
CA ILE A 50 -2.63 -5.07 10.91
C ILE A 50 -1.54 -5.84 11.67
N ARG A 51 -1.92 -6.74 12.59
CA ARG A 51 -0.95 -7.61 13.28
C ARG A 51 -0.23 -8.54 12.32
N GLU A 52 -0.95 -9.12 11.36
CA GLU A 52 -0.39 -9.98 10.32
C GLU A 52 0.60 -9.23 9.41
N LEU A 53 0.25 -8.01 8.98
CA LEU A 53 1.16 -7.14 8.22
C LEU A 53 2.42 -6.81 9.02
N ASN A 54 2.28 -6.43 10.28
CA ASN A 54 3.43 -6.14 11.15
C ASN A 54 4.32 -7.36 11.38
N PHE A 55 3.71 -8.54 11.53
CA PHE A 55 4.43 -9.80 11.67
C PHE A 55 5.21 -10.15 10.40
N LEU A 56 4.60 -9.95 9.23
CA LEU A 56 5.24 -10.17 7.94
C LEU A 56 6.49 -9.30 7.76
N ILE A 57 6.38 -7.99 8.06
CA ILE A 57 7.54 -7.07 7.98
C ILE A 57 8.69 -7.56 8.85
N ARG A 58 8.40 -7.89 10.13
CA ARG A 58 9.42 -8.39 11.06
C ARG A 58 10.07 -9.68 10.56
N ASN A 59 9.29 -10.57 9.98
CA ASN A 59 9.80 -11.82 9.41
C ASN A 59 10.76 -11.58 8.25
N VAL A 60 10.43 -10.66 7.34
CA VAL A 60 11.30 -10.31 6.20
C VAL A 60 12.61 -9.69 6.70
N GLN A 61 12.53 -8.76 7.65
CA GLN A 61 13.72 -8.14 8.24
C GLN A 61 14.59 -9.18 8.96
N ALA A 62 13.99 -10.05 9.76
CA ALA A 62 14.71 -11.12 10.46
C ALA A 62 15.32 -12.14 9.50
N TYR A 63 14.63 -12.46 8.41
CA TYR A 63 15.11 -13.33 7.36
C TYR A 63 16.34 -12.72 6.66
N HIS A 64 16.27 -11.46 6.27
CA HIS A 64 17.37 -10.73 5.66
C HIS A 64 18.59 -10.66 6.58
N HIS A 65 18.40 -10.30 7.85
CA HIS A 65 19.49 -10.27 8.83
C HIS A 65 20.17 -11.63 9.02
N ARG A 66 19.37 -12.71 9.11
CA ARG A 66 19.92 -14.09 9.24
C ARG A 66 20.70 -14.51 8.00
N ARG A 67 20.19 -14.18 6.80
CA ARG A 67 20.87 -14.46 5.54
C ARG A 67 22.25 -13.79 5.50
N ASN A 68 22.31 -12.50 5.74
CA ASN A 68 23.55 -11.74 5.73
C ASN A 68 24.57 -12.22 6.80
N ALA A 69 24.08 -12.64 7.98
CA ALA A 69 24.95 -13.17 9.04
C ALA A 69 25.57 -14.52 8.65
N LYS A 70 24.85 -15.38 7.90
CA LYS A 70 25.33 -16.68 7.43
C LYS A 70 26.27 -16.58 6.24
N GLU A 71 25.98 -15.67 5.31
CA GLU A 71 26.89 -15.39 4.18
C GLU A 71 28.29 -14.95 4.67
N ARG A 72 28.34 -14.21 5.79
CA ARG A 72 29.62 -13.82 6.43
C ARG A 72 30.38 -14.97 7.09
N LYS A 73 29.68 -16.06 7.48
CA LYS A 73 30.29 -17.19 8.22
C LYS A 73 30.53 -18.42 7.35
N ALA A 74 30.20 -18.39 6.06
CA ALA A 74 30.30 -19.51 5.11
C ALA A 74 29.65 -20.84 5.59
N GLU A 75 28.69 -20.77 6.53
CA GLU A 75 28.03 -21.94 7.12
C GLU A 75 26.67 -22.21 6.46
N HIS A 76 26.51 -23.47 6.07
CA HIS A 76 25.31 -24.18 5.59
C HIS A 76 24.23 -23.38 4.86
N LYS A 77 23.96 -23.74 3.58
CA LYS A 77 22.83 -23.23 2.78
C LYS A 77 21.50 -23.45 3.52
N GLN A 78 20.93 -22.36 4.01
CA GLN A 78 19.55 -22.36 4.51
C GLN A 78 18.60 -22.53 3.31
N LYS A 79 17.52 -23.31 3.48
CA LYS A 79 16.42 -23.33 2.52
C LYS A 79 15.95 -21.89 2.28
N SER A 80 16.00 -21.45 1.02
CA SER A 80 15.52 -20.14 0.59
C SER A 80 13.99 -20.10 0.71
N ASP A 81 13.46 -19.06 1.35
CA ASP A 81 12.04 -18.76 1.31
C ASP A 81 11.81 -17.65 0.26
N LEU A 82 11.45 -18.10 -0.96
CA LEU A 82 11.25 -17.21 -2.11
C LEU A 82 10.21 -16.10 -1.84
N ARG A 83 9.21 -16.38 -0.99
CA ARG A 83 8.19 -15.40 -0.60
C ARG A 83 8.82 -14.27 0.19
N LEU A 84 9.64 -14.57 1.18
CA LEU A 84 10.32 -13.55 1.98
C LEU A 84 11.41 -12.85 1.17
N GLU A 85 12.11 -13.57 0.30
CA GLU A 85 13.13 -12.99 -0.59
C GLU A 85 12.54 -11.94 -1.53
N SER A 86 11.41 -12.24 -2.17
CA SER A 86 10.74 -11.30 -3.08
C SER A 86 10.27 -10.01 -2.40
N MET A 87 10.11 -9.99 -1.07
CA MET A 87 9.70 -8.82 -0.30
C MET A 87 10.87 -7.96 0.20
N ILE A 88 12.11 -8.49 0.21
CA ILE A 88 13.29 -7.78 0.69
C ILE A 88 13.47 -6.43 -0.01
N PRO A 89 13.38 -6.29 -1.35
CA PRO A 89 13.56 -5.02 -2.03
C PRO A 89 12.65 -3.90 -1.48
N PHE A 90 11.42 -4.25 -1.17
CA PHE A 90 10.40 -3.30 -0.73
C PHE A 90 10.53 -2.92 0.75
N ILE A 91 10.80 -3.90 1.62
CA ILE A 91 10.82 -3.69 3.08
C ILE A 91 12.19 -3.22 3.55
N VAL A 92 13.28 -3.74 2.96
CA VAL A 92 14.65 -3.42 3.40
C VAL A 92 15.26 -2.32 2.54
N PHE A 93 15.16 -2.41 1.21
CA PHE A 93 15.76 -1.45 0.28
C PHE A 93 14.83 -0.32 -0.14
N LYS A 94 13.62 -0.26 0.46
CA LYS A 94 12.65 0.83 0.32
C LYS A 94 12.17 1.07 -1.12
N GLU A 95 12.10 0.02 -1.91
CA GLU A 95 11.37 0.07 -3.18
C GLU A 95 9.89 0.38 -2.92
N PRO A 96 9.15 0.96 -3.89
CA PRO A 96 7.79 1.43 -3.65
C PRO A 96 6.82 0.31 -3.28
N ILE A 97 6.00 0.54 -2.26
CA ILE A 97 4.88 -0.32 -1.85
C ILE A 97 3.58 0.38 -2.24
N HIS A 98 2.79 -0.24 -3.10
CA HIS A 98 1.49 0.27 -3.51
C HIS A 98 0.43 -0.16 -2.51
N ILE A 99 -0.16 0.80 -1.79
CA ILE A 99 -1.22 0.54 -0.81
C ILE A 99 -2.56 0.99 -1.38
N LYS A 100 -3.44 0.04 -1.64
CA LYS A 100 -4.81 0.35 -2.07
C LYS A 100 -5.61 0.85 -0.88
N ALA A 101 -5.92 2.15 -0.88
CA ALA A 101 -6.69 2.85 0.13
C ALA A 101 -7.49 3.98 -0.54
N SER A 102 -8.80 4.01 -0.36
CA SER A 102 -9.69 4.99 -0.97
C SER A 102 -10.31 5.94 0.03
N GLU A 103 -10.67 5.46 1.22
CA GLU A 103 -11.28 6.26 2.28
C GLU A 103 -10.23 7.01 3.10
N ILE A 104 -10.59 8.20 3.60
CA ILE A 104 -9.68 9.05 4.37
C ILE A 104 -9.04 8.32 5.56
N ARG A 105 -9.81 7.55 6.32
CA ARG A 105 -9.30 6.78 7.48
C ARG A 105 -8.28 5.73 7.08
N GLN A 106 -8.50 5.09 5.92
CA GLN A 106 -7.54 4.12 5.38
C GLN A 106 -6.25 4.81 4.96
N ILE A 107 -6.36 5.96 4.29
CA ILE A 107 -5.22 6.75 3.83
C ILE A 107 -4.37 7.20 5.03
N GLU A 108 -5.00 7.83 6.03
CA GLU A 108 -4.29 8.30 7.23
C GLU A 108 -3.63 7.14 7.98
N ALA A 109 -4.35 6.04 8.21
CA ALA A 109 -3.79 4.87 8.89
C ALA A 109 -2.65 4.21 8.11
N ALA A 110 -2.73 4.16 6.77
CA ALA A 110 -1.67 3.64 5.91
C ALA A 110 -0.42 4.54 5.95
N VAL A 111 -0.60 5.87 5.96
CA VAL A 111 0.49 6.84 6.09
C VAL A 111 1.19 6.69 7.45
N GLU A 112 0.45 6.70 8.55
CA GLU A 112 1.00 6.50 9.90
C GLU A 112 1.77 5.19 10.01
N TRP A 113 1.20 4.11 9.47
CA TRP A 113 1.84 2.81 9.47
C TRP A 113 3.15 2.81 8.66
N SER A 114 3.17 3.49 7.51
CA SER A 114 4.37 3.59 6.66
C SER A 114 5.48 4.37 7.37
N ILE A 115 5.16 5.46 8.05
CA ILE A 115 6.10 6.25 8.84
C ILE A 115 6.70 5.39 9.97
N LYS A 116 5.83 4.68 10.71
CA LYS A 116 6.25 3.80 11.81
C LYS A 116 7.24 2.72 11.37
N HIS A 117 7.07 2.18 10.18
CA HIS A 117 7.92 1.11 9.63
C HIS A 117 9.00 1.63 8.68
N ASN A 118 9.07 2.95 8.47
CA ASN A 118 10.01 3.60 7.56
C ASN A 118 9.96 3.00 6.14
N LEU A 119 8.74 2.91 5.58
CA LEU A 119 8.47 2.35 4.27
C LEU A 119 8.20 3.44 3.23
N ASN A 120 8.60 3.18 1.99
CA ASN A 120 8.26 4.05 0.86
C ASN A 120 6.95 3.57 0.25
N ILE A 121 5.89 4.36 0.39
CA ILE A 121 4.55 3.97 -0.08
C ILE A 121 4.01 4.89 -1.17
N VAL A 122 3.11 4.32 -1.95
CA VAL A 122 2.27 5.01 -2.95
C VAL A 122 0.83 4.63 -2.66
N ILE A 123 -0.05 5.61 -2.49
CA ILE A 123 -1.48 5.35 -2.32
C ILE A 123 -2.11 5.05 -3.68
N VAL A 124 -2.85 3.96 -3.78
CA VAL A 124 -3.60 3.58 -4.99
C VAL A 124 -5.10 3.69 -4.72
N GLY A 125 -5.78 4.45 -5.53
CA GLY A 125 -7.19 4.83 -5.35
C GLY A 125 -7.31 6.25 -4.84
N GLY A 126 -7.11 6.49 -3.56
CA GLY A 126 -7.01 7.82 -2.98
C GLY A 126 -8.24 8.72 -3.18
N ASP A 127 -9.44 8.15 -3.24
CA ASP A 127 -10.65 8.91 -3.57
C ASP A 127 -10.94 10.06 -2.60
N ASP A 128 -10.60 9.87 -1.33
CA ASP A 128 -10.76 10.87 -0.27
C ASP A 128 -9.47 11.68 0.01
N SER A 129 -8.44 11.56 -0.81
CA SER A 129 -7.15 12.24 -0.59
C SER A 129 -7.26 13.77 -0.58
N TRP A 130 -8.31 14.33 -1.18
CA TRP A 130 -8.61 15.76 -1.16
C TRP A 130 -9.06 16.28 0.23
N ILE A 131 -9.52 15.40 1.14
CA ILE A 131 -10.00 15.79 2.47
C ILE A 131 -8.84 16.24 3.37
N ASN A 132 -7.73 15.51 3.33
CA ASN A 132 -6.53 15.83 4.09
C ASN A 132 -5.26 15.65 3.22
N PRO A 133 -5.07 16.51 2.19
CA PRO A 133 -3.93 16.37 1.29
C PRO A 133 -2.59 16.70 1.97
N LYS A 134 -2.62 17.46 3.07
CA LYS A 134 -1.41 17.87 3.81
C LYS A 134 -0.58 16.68 4.26
N ILE A 135 -1.20 15.63 4.78
CA ILE A 135 -0.49 14.44 5.26
C ILE A 135 0.29 13.74 4.14
N LEU A 136 -0.20 13.81 2.90
CA LEU A 136 0.47 13.25 1.73
C LEU A 136 1.65 14.11 1.29
N VAL A 137 1.47 15.44 1.29
CA VAL A 137 2.52 16.39 0.92
C VAL A 137 3.67 16.36 1.93
N GLU A 138 3.38 16.48 3.22
CA GLU A 138 4.38 16.48 4.30
C GLU A 138 5.23 15.21 4.32
N ASN A 139 4.65 14.07 3.96
CA ASN A 139 5.34 12.78 3.91
C ASN A 139 5.81 12.39 2.50
N ASN A 140 5.65 13.30 1.50
CA ASN A 140 6.05 13.08 0.13
C ASN A 140 5.48 11.80 -0.52
N ILE A 141 4.22 11.47 -0.18
CA ILE A 141 3.52 10.25 -0.63
C ILE A 141 2.72 10.55 -1.89
N PRO A 142 3.04 9.90 -3.02
CA PRO A 142 2.29 10.08 -4.25
C PRO A 142 0.99 9.26 -4.26
N VAL A 143 0.05 9.67 -5.11
CA VAL A 143 -1.26 9.02 -5.30
C VAL A 143 -1.43 8.55 -6.74
N ILE A 144 -1.82 7.31 -6.94
CA ILE A 144 -2.26 6.76 -8.23
C ILE A 144 -3.78 6.75 -8.24
N LEU A 145 -4.39 7.59 -9.07
CA LEU A 145 -5.84 7.63 -9.22
C LEU A 145 -6.31 6.50 -10.15
N LEU A 146 -7.29 5.71 -9.71
CA LEU A 146 -7.81 4.60 -10.51
C LEU A 146 -8.84 5.04 -11.57
N GLY A 147 -9.24 6.30 -11.54
CA GLY A 147 -10.16 6.88 -12.49
C GLY A 147 -11.01 7.98 -11.87
N VAL A 148 -11.42 8.93 -12.71
CA VAL A 148 -12.22 10.08 -12.29
C VAL A 148 -13.66 10.01 -12.80
N GLN A 149 -13.93 9.17 -13.81
CA GLN A 149 -15.25 8.98 -14.39
C GLN A 149 -16.05 7.97 -13.58
N LYS A 150 -16.46 8.38 -12.39
CA LYS A 150 -17.25 7.56 -11.47
C LYS A 150 -18.21 8.40 -10.65
N THR A 151 -19.18 7.76 -10.03
CA THR A 151 -20.07 8.42 -9.06
C THR A 151 -19.33 8.65 -7.74
N PRO A 152 -19.70 9.70 -6.97
CA PRO A 152 -19.20 9.91 -5.62
C PRO A 152 -19.43 8.70 -4.74
N GLN A 153 -18.54 8.49 -3.76
CA GLN A 153 -18.67 7.38 -2.81
C GLN A 153 -19.84 7.56 -1.85
N ARG A 154 -20.17 8.80 -1.51
CA ARG A 154 -21.22 9.13 -0.54
C ARG A 154 -22.32 9.94 -1.20
N ARG A 155 -23.58 9.69 -0.78
CA ARG A 155 -24.76 10.36 -1.34
C ARG A 155 -24.78 11.88 -1.16
N TYR A 156 -24.11 12.39 -0.15
CA TYR A 156 -24.05 13.82 0.15
C TYR A 156 -22.90 14.54 -0.57
N GLU A 157 -22.03 13.81 -1.22
CA GLU A 157 -20.93 14.40 -1.99
C GLU A 157 -21.46 14.97 -3.31
N PRO A 158 -20.97 16.14 -3.73
CA PRO A 158 -21.31 16.67 -5.05
C PRO A 158 -20.90 15.72 -6.17
N ILE A 159 -21.77 15.56 -7.18
CA ILE A 159 -21.54 14.62 -8.28
C ILE A 159 -20.22 14.84 -9.04
N HIS A 160 -19.72 16.07 -9.02
CA HIS A 160 -18.48 16.47 -9.69
C HIS A 160 -17.20 16.22 -8.86
N THR A 161 -17.31 15.77 -7.61
CA THR A 161 -16.15 15.56 -6.74
C THR A 161 -15.09 14.65 -7.36
N PRO A 162 -15.40 13.45 -7.90
CA PRO A 162 -14.38 12.61 -8.53
C PRO A 162 -13.71 13.28 -9.74
N TYR A 163 -14.44 14.07 -10.52
CA TYR A 163 -13.90 14.76 -11.69
C TYR A 163 -12.95 15.91 -11.31
N LYS A 164 -13.20 16.56 -10.18
CA LYS A 164 -12.36 17.65 -9.66
C LYS A 164 -11.16 17.18 -8.85
N LEU A 165 -11.14 15.91 -8.46
CA LEU A 165 -10.09 15.36 -7.60
C LEU A 165 -8.66 15.64 -8.10
N PRO A 166 -8.32 15.45 -9.40
CA PRO A 166 -6.98 15.78 -9.89
C PRO A 166 -6.60 17.26 -9.71
N ALA A 167 -7.55 18.17 -9.98
CA ALA A 167 -7.32 19.61 -9.80
C ALA A 167 -7.08 19.94 -8.33
N MET A 168 -7.89 19.38 -7.41
CA MET A 168 -7.74 19.59 -5.97
C MET A 168 -6.40 19.08 -5.44
N LEU A 169 -5.92 17.92 -5.94
CA LEU A 169 -4.61 17.37 -5.57
C LEU A 169 -3.46 18.22 -6.12
N TYR A 170 -3.60 18.71 -7.37
CA TYR A 170 -2.62 19.59 -7.97
C TYR A 170 -2.48 20.90 -7.19
N GLU A 171 -3.60 21.55 -6.86
CA GLU A 171 -3.62 22.80 -6.06
C GLU A 171 -3.02 22.59 -4.66
N ALA A 172 -3.23 21.41 -4.08
CA ALA A 172 -2.65 21.06 -2.78
C ALA A 172 -1.16 20.67 -2.86
N GLY A 173 -0.57 20.51 -4.05
CA GLY A 173 0.83 20.12 -4.24
C GLY A 173 1.09 18.63 -4.04
N VAL A 174 0.06 17.77 -4.09
CA VAL A 174 0.21 16.32 -4.03
C VAL A 174 0.69 15.81 -5.38
N ARG A 175 1.70 14.94 -5.38
CA ARG A 175 2.09 14.23 -6.61
C ARG A 175 1.10 13.12 -6.92
N PHE A 176 0.58 13.08 -8.14
CA PHE A 176 -0.35 12.04 -8.57
C PHE A 176 -0.20 11.68 -10.05
N CYS A 177 -0.77 10.56 -10.44
CA CYS A 177 -0.93 10.12 -11.83
C CYS A 177 -2.25 9.33 -12.00
#